data_e8a0e6f1e0467044656f5ca209d8e957
#
_entry.id   e8a0e6f1e0467044656f5ca209d8e957
#
_cell.length_a   1.000
_cell.length_b   1.000
_cell.length_c   1.000
_cell.angle_alpha   90.00
_cell.angle_beta   90.00
_cell.angle_gamma   90.00
#
_symmetry.space_group_name_H-M   'P 1'
#
loop_
_entity.id
_entity.type
_entity.pdbx_description
1 polymer ?
#
loop_
_entity_poly.entity_id
_entity_poly.type
_entity_poly.pdbx_seq_one_letter_code
_entity_poly.pdbx_strand_id
1 'polypeptide(L)'
;MARQFFQGEKPVDWVGSSKRDFIEFPAPVKDEMGNALGVAQFGGKHPSAKPWKGEGPGVFEIVEDFDGDTYRAIYTVKFEKIIYVLHAFQKKSPKGSKTAKGDVDTVGRRLKLAREDYEARYGKKK
;
A
#
# COMPACT_ATOMS: atom_id res chain seq x y z
N MET A 1 -4.40 24.81 0.57
CA MET A 1 -4.24 24.78 -0.88
C MET A 1 -4.23 23.33 -1.35
N ALA A 2 -5.01 23.01 -2.35
CA ALA A 2 -5.07 21.65 -2.83
C ALA A 2 -3.79 21.28 -3.55
N ARG A 3 -3.36 20.04 -3.37
CA ARG A 3 -2.21 19.55 -4.10
C ARG A 3 -2.54 19.46 -5.58
N GLN A 4 -1.61 19.89 -6.40
CA GLN A 4 -1.76 19.81 -7.84
C GLN A 4 -1.06 18.55 -8.34
N PHE A 5 -1.77 17.72 -9.09
CA PHE A 5 -1.19 16.50 -9.63
C PHE A 5 -0.70 16.72 -11.04
N PHE A 6 0.43 16.14 -11.38
CA PHE A 6 0.89 16.09 -12.76
C PHE A 6 0.00 15.16 -13.56
N GLN A 7 -0.01 15.38 -14.87
CA GLN A 7 -0.76 14.52 -15.75
C GLN A 7 -0.32 13.07 -15.55
N GLY A 8 -1.26 12.18 -15.34
CA GLY A 8 -0.98 10.77 -15.13
C GLY A 8 -0.66 10.40 -13.70
N GLU A 9 -0.50 11.37 -12.81
CA GLU A 9 -0.24 11.07 -11.41
C GLU A 9 -1.54 10.77 -10.69
N LYS A 10 -1.62 9.56 -10.12
CA LYS A 10 -2.82 9.16 -9.38
C LYS A 10 -2.71 9.60 -7.93
N PRO A 11 -3.83 10.01 -7.32
CA PRO A 11 -3.82 10.29 -5.88
C PRO A 11 -3.64 9.01 -5.08
N VAL A 12 -3.18 9.17 -3.84
CA VAL A 12 -3.03 8.08 -2.89
C VAL A 12 -4.02 8.29 -1.76
N ASP A 13 -4.79 7.26 -1.45
CA ASP A 13 -5.67 7.25 -0.30
C ASP A 13 -5.24 6.15 0.65
N TRP A 14 -5.58 6.33 1.93
CA TRP A 14 -5.16 5.43 2.99
C TRP A 14 -6.40 4.81 3.64
N VAL A 15 -6.40 3.49 3.74
CA VAL A 15 -7.55 2.77 4.29
C VAL A 15 -7.31 2.47 5.76
N GLY A 16 -8.33 2.70 6.58
CA GLY A 16 -8.26 2.41 8.01
C GLY A 16 -7.13 3.16 8.68
N SER A 17 -6.35 2.48 9.49
CA SER A 17 -5.25 3.08 10.23
C SER A 17 -3.93 3.11 9.46
N SER A 18 -3.94 2.78 8.17
CA SER A 18 -2.69 2.58 7.44
C SER A 18 -1.79 3.81 7.43
N LYS A 19 -2.35 5.02 7.31
CA LYS A 19 -1.53 6.21 7.34
C LYS A 19 -0.94 6.47 8.72
N ARG A 20 -1.77 6.33 9.76
CA ARG A 20 -1.29 6.53 11.13
C ARG A 20 -0.16 5.56 11.44
N ASP A 21 -0.29 4.32 11.02
CA ASP A 21 0.73 3.31 11.26
C ASP A 21 1.99 3.60 10.46
N PHE A 22 1.81 4.04 9.22
CA PHE A 22 2.95 4.36 8.35
C PHE A 22 3.79 5.52 8.89
N ILE A 23 3.16 6.55 9.40
CA ILE A 23 3.91 7.72 9.87
C ILE A 23 4.74 7.42 11.11
N GLU A 24 4.49 6.30 11.79
CA GLU A 24 5.30 5.87 12.92
C GLU A 24 6.57 5.15 12.51
N PHE A 25 6.73 4.84 11.23
CA PHE A 25 7.94 4.16 10.75
C PHE A 25 9.15 5.09 10.83
N PRO A 26 10.38 4.51 10.91
CA PRO A 26 11.59 5.33 10.84
C PRO A 26 11.64 6.16 9.56
N ALA A 27 12.25 7.36 9.65
CA ALA A 27 12.30 8.26 8.50
C ALA A 27 12.88 7.63 7.23
N PRO A 28 14.00 6.88 7.29
CA PRO A 28 14.52 6.28 6.06
C PRO A 28 13.55 5.29 5.43
N VAL A 29 12.78 4.57 6.25
CA VAL A 29 11.79 3.62 5.74
C VAL A 29 10.66 4.38 5.04
N LYS A 30 10.17 5.45 5.68
CA LYS A 30 9.11 6.28 5.08
C LYS A 30 9.55 6.91 3.77
N ASP A 31 10.79 7.37 3.71
CA ASP A 31 11.30 7.99 2.50
C ASP A 31 11.30 7.00 1.34
N GLU A 32 11.79 5.79 1.59
CA GLU A 32 11.86 4.80 0.53
C GLU A 32 10.49 4.30 0.11
N MET A 33 9.61 4.09 1.08
CA MET A 33 8.25 3.66 0.76
C MET A 33 7.48 4.76 0.04
N GLY A 34 7.73 6.02 0.40
CA GLY A 34 7.14 7.16 -0.31
C GLY A 34 7.60 7.21 -1.75
N ASN A 35 8.89 6.92 -2.00
CA ASN A 35 9.39 6.85 -3.37
C ASN A 35 8.69 5.73 -4.14
N ALA A 36 8.49 4.58 -3.51
CA ALA A 36 7.83 3.45 -4.16
C ALA A 36 6.38 3.78 -4.51
N LEU A 37 5.68 4.45 -3.60
CA LEU A 37 4.30 4.88 -3.87
C LEU A 37 4.27 5.91 -4.99
N GLY A 38 5.26 6.82 -5.01
CA GLY A 38 5.36 7.80 -6.09
C GLY A 38 5.50 7.14 -7.45
N VAL A 39 6.33 6.11 -7.53
CA VAL A 39 6.48 5.36 -8.78
C VAL A 39 5.14 4.74 -9.18
N ALA A 40 4.40 4.17 -8.21
CA ALA A 40 3.11 3.57 -8.49
C ALA A 40 2.09 4.62 -8.97
N GLN A 41 2.17 5.85 -8.46
CA GLN A 41 1.26 6.91 -8.87
C GLN A 41 1.36 7.21 -10.36
N PHE A 42 2.51 6.95 -10.96
CA PHE A 42 2.72 7.15 -12.39
C PHE A 42 2.62 5.85 -13.19
N GLY A 43 2.15 4.78 -12.57
CA GLY A 43 1.92 3.53 -13.28
C GLY A 43 3.08 2.57 -13.27
N GLY A 44 4.18 2.91 -12.59
CA GLY A 44 5.34 2.04 -12.53
C GLY A 44 5.33 1.14 -11.30
N LYS A 45 6.41 0.40 -11.15
CA LYS A 45 6.60 -0.46 -9.98
C LYS A 45 8.04 -0.32 -9.51
N HIS A 46 8.19 0.12 -8.27
CA HIS A 46 9.50 0.29 -7.66
C HIS A 46 10.15 -1.08 -7.38
N PRO A 47 11.50 -1.18 -7.47
CA PRO A 47 12.16 -2.47 -7.19
C PRO A 47 11.84 -3.07 -5.83
N SER A 48 11.54 -2.24 -4.82
CA SER A 48 11.17 -2.74 -3.49
C SER A 48 9.75 -3.27 -3.42
N ALA A 49 8.95 -3.08 -4.46
CA ALA A 49 7.56 -3.55 -4.49
C ALA A 49 7.51 -4.92 -5.15
N LYS A 50 6.79 -5.84 -4.54
CA LYS A 50 6.60 -7.16 -5.11
C LYS A 50 5.17 -7.60 -4.91
N PRO A 51 4.70 -8.56 -5.73
CA PRO A 51 3.31 -8.98 -5.64
C PRO A 51 2.97 -9.50 -4.24
N TRP A 52 1.81 -9.10 -3.76
CA TRP A 52 1.22 -9.64 -2.54
C TRP A 52 0.35 -10.82 -2.93
N LYS A 53 0.53 -11.96 -2.28
CA LYS A 53 -0.19 -13.16 -2.64
C LYS A 53 -1.50 -13.27 -1.87
N GLY A 54 -2.52 -13.81 -2.54
CA GLY A 54 -3.79 -14.10 -1.89
C GLY A 54 -4.93 -13.20 -2.28
N GLU A 55 -4.65 -12.06 -2.93
CA GLU A 55 -5.70 -11.11 -3.30
C GLU A 55 -5.80 -10.89 -4.82
N GLY A 56 -5.12 -11.73 -5.58
CA GLY A 56 -5.10 -11.58 -7.02
C GLY A 56 -4.14 -10.51 -7.49
N PRO A 57 -4.08 -10.26 -8.80
CA PRO A 57 -3.13 -9.29 -9.35
C PRO A 57 -3.48 -7.88 -8.93
N GLY A 58 -2.48 -7.01 -8.89
CA GLY A 58 -2.69 -5.59 -8.61
C GLY A 58 -2.54 -5.21 -7.15
N VAL A 59 -2.15 -6.14 -6.30
CA VAL A 59 -1.84 -5.84 -4.90
C VAL A 59 -0.36 -6.12 -4.68
N PHE A 60 0.33 -5.16 -4.08
CA PHE A 60 1.78 -5.22 -3.91
C PHE A 60 2.19 -4.92 -2.48
N GLU A 61 3.34 -5.46 -2.10
CA GLU A 61 3.96 -5.11 -0.82
C GLU A 61 5.29 -4.42 -1.09
N ILE A 62 5.53 -3.32 -0.37
CA ILE A 62 6.82 -2.66 -0.34
C ILE A 62 7.51 -3.14 0.91
N VAL A 63 8.73 -3.68 0.78
CA VAL A 63 9.47 -4.24 1.90
C VAL A 63 10.73 -3.42 2.11
N GLU A 64 10.93 -2.92 3.32
CA GLU A 64 12.13 -2.18 3.67
C GLU A 64 12.70 -2.69 4.99
N ASP A 65 13.98 -2.95 5.01
CA ASP A 65 14.69 -3.34 6.23
C ASP A 65 15.38 -2.12 6.81
N PHE A 66 15.36 -2.01 8.13
CA PHE A 66 16.04 -0.92 8.79
C PHE A 66 16.38 -1.35 10.22
N ASP A 67 17.68 -1.27 10.55
CA ASP A 67 18.15 -1.49 11.91
C ASP A 67 17.70 -2.84 12.47
N GLY A 68 17.74 -3.87 11.63
CA GLY A 68 17.39 -5.24 12.04
C GLY A 68 15.91 -5.57 11.97
N ASP A 69 15.08 -4.59 11.68
CA ASP A 69 13.64 -4.80 11.58
C ASP A 69 13.18 -4.71 10.13
N THR A 70 12.06 -5.36 9.84
CA THR A 70 11.46 -5.35 8.51
C THR A 70 10.12 -4.65 8.56
N TYR A 71 9.93 -3.70 7.67
CA TYR A 71 8.70 -2.91 7.56
C TYR A 71 8.03 -3.20 6.23
N ARG A 72 6.71 -3.23 6.22
CA ARG A 72 5.93 -3.50 5.02
C ARG A 72 4.79 -2.52 4.87
N ALA A 73 4.54 -2.13 3.63
CA ALA A 73 3.37 -1.35 3.26
C ALA A 73 2.70 -2.06 2.10
N ILE A 74 1.39 -2.25 2.20
CA ILE A 74 0.62 -2.96 1.19
C ILE A 74 -0.27 -1.96 0.47
N TYR A 75 -0.20 -1.94 -0.85
CA TYR A 75 -1.01 -1.03 -1.65
C TYR A 75 -1.60 -1.76 -2.84
N THR A 76 -2.60 -1.15 -3.46
CA THR A 76 -3.23 -1.75 -4.63
C THR A 76 -3.35 -0.75 -5.77
N VAL A 77 -3.16 -1.26 -6.98
CA VAL A 77 -3.38 -0.52 -8.22
C VAL A 77 -4.58 -1.10 -9.00
N LYS A 78 -5.41 -1.90 -8.33
CA LYS A 78 -6.58 -2.50 -8.98
C LYS A 78 -7.58 -1.47 -9.50
N PHE A 79 -7.57 -0.28 -8.94
CA PHE A 79 -8.55 0.77 -9.26
C PHE A 79 -7.88 1.83 -10.10
N GLU A 80 -8.47 2.13 -11.23
CA GLU A 80 -7.82 2.92 -12.27
C GLU A 80 -7.40 4.31 -11.81
N LYS A 81 -8.23 4.97 -11.01
CA LYS A 81 -8.05 6.40 -10.74
C LYS A 81 -7.32 6.71 -9.43
N ILE A 82 -7.05 5.72 -8.61
CA ILE A 82 -6.53 5.99 -7.28
C ILE A 82 -5.69 4.81 -6.78
N ILE A 83 -4.64 5.13 -6.02
CA ILE A 83 -3.84 4.12 -5.32
C ILE A 83 -4.35 4.06 -3.89
N TYR A 84 -4.66 2.87 -3.39
CA TYR A 84 -5.05 2.71 -1.99
C TYR A 84 -3.94 2.02 -1.23
N VAL A 85 -3.51 2.62 -0.11
CA VAL A 85 -2.63 1.93 0.82
C VAL A 85 -3.51 1.20 1.82
N LEU A 86 -3.36 -0.11 1.88
CA LEU A 86 -4.26 -0.96 2.65
C LEU A 86 -3.74 -1.22 4.06
N HIS A 87 -2.43 -1.33 4.23
CA HIS A 87 -1.88 -1.72 5.52
C HIS A 87 -0.42 -1.30 5.58
N ALA A 88 0.04 -0.94 6.77
CA ALA A 88 1.45 -0.65 7.02
C ALA A 88 1.77 -1.26 8.37
N PHE A 89 2.81 -2.11 8.41
CA PHE A 89 3.11 -2.82 9.64
C PHE A 89 4.57 -3.24 9.69
N GLN A 90 5.06 -3.42 10.90
CA GLN A 90 6.37 -3.99 11.11
C GLN A 90 6.20 -5.50 11.21
N LYS A 91 6.99 -6.22 10.43
CA LYS A 91 6.91 -7.67 10.46
C LYS A 91 7.52 -8.17 11.75
N LYS A 92 6.73 -8.88 12.53
CA LYS A 92 7.16 -9.36 13.83
C LYS A 92 7.71 -10.77 13.81
N SER A 93 7.42 -11.50 12.75
CA SER A 93 7.87 -12.89 12.65
C SER A 93 9.36 -12.95 12.39
N PRO A 94 10.02 -14.04 12.80
CA PRO A 94 11.40 -14.23 12.45
C PRO A 94 11.61 -14.22 10.95
N LYS A 95 12.85 -13.96 10.58
CA LYS A 95 13.26 -13.94 9.20
C LYS A 95 12.83 -15.20 8.48
N GLY A 96 12.24 -15.04 7.31
CA GLY A 96 11.78 -16.16 6.50
C GLY A 96 10.43 -16.71 6.87
N SER A 97 9.81 -16.19 7.91
CA SER A 97 8.49 -16.65 8.31
C SER A 97 7.41 -16.04 7.45
N LYS A 98 6.27 -16.71 7.42
CA LYS A 98 5.10 -16.19 6.72
C LYS A 98 4.60 -14.94 7.41
N THR A 99 3.91 -14.10 6.64
CA THR A 99 3.21 -12.96 7.20
C THR A 99 2.14 -13.46 8.17
N ALA A 100 1.99 -12.76 9.29
CA ALA A 100 1.00 -13.15 10.29
C ALA A 100 -0.41 -13.12 9.73
N LYS A 101 -1.23 -14.07 10.18
CA LYS A 101 -2.59 -14.20 9.69
C LYS A 101 -3.40 -12.92 9.91
N GLY A 102 -3.19 -12.24 11.03
CA GLY A 102 -3.90 -11.00 11.30
C GLY A 102 -3.62 -9.92 10.27
N ASP A 103 -2.37 -9.83 9.80
CA ASP A 103 -2.01 -8.87 8.77
C ASP A 103 -2.62 -9.25 7.43
N VAL A 104 -2.61 -10.55 7.11
CA VAL A 104 -3.23 -11.05 5.88
C VAL A 104 -4.73 -10.72 5.88
N ASP A 105 -5.40 -10.99 7.00
CA ASP A 105 -6.84 -10.71 7.12
C ASP A 105 -7.14 -9.23 6.99
N THR A 106 -6.28 -8.39 7.58
CA THR A 106 -6.43 -6.94 7.50
C THR A 106 -6.36 -6.46 6.06
N VAL A 107 -5.40 -6.98 5.30
CA VAL A 107 -5.26 -6.59 3.89
C VAL A 107 -6.52 -6.96 3.12
N GLY A 108 -7.03 -8.17 3.29
CA GLY A 108 -8.24 -8.61 2.58
C GLY A 108 -9.45 -7.75 2.93
N ARG A 109 -9.64 -7.48 4.23
CA ARG A 109 -10.75 -6.67 4.69
C ARG A 109 -10.67 -5.25 4.13
N ARG A 110 -9.47 -4.66 4.15
CA ARG A 110 -9.29 -3.29 3.69
C ARG A 110 -9.34 -3.16 2.17
N LEU A 111 -8.97 -4.20 1.45
CA LEU A 111 -9.16 -4.20 0.00
C LEU A 111 -10.65 -4.10 -0.33
N LYS A 112 -11.48 -4.81 0.42
CA LYS A 112 -12.92 -4.72 0.23
C LYS A 112 -13.44 -3.31 0.52
N LEU A 113 -12.93 -2.69 1.61
CA LEU A 113 -13.31 -1.32 1.92
C LEU A 113 -12.86 -0.35 0.83
N ALA A 114 -11.69 -0.56 0.27
CA ALA A 114 -11.19 0.27 -0.83
C ALA A 114 -12.11 0.17 -2.03
N ARG A 115 -12.56 -1.04 -2.36
CA ARG A 115 -13.47 -1.24 -3.47
C ARG A 115 -14.78 -0.50 -3.25
N GLU A 116 -15.31 -0.60 -2.05
CA GLU A 116 -16.56 0.09 -1.71
C GLU A 116 -16.39 1.60 -1.83
N ASP A 117 -15.27 2.13 -1.34
CA ASP A 117 -14.99 3.54 -1.43
C ASP A 117 -14.87 3.99 -2.89
N TYR A 118 -14.15 3.21 -3.69
CA TYR A 118 -13.95 3.54 -5.09
C TYR A 118 -15.27 3.55 -5.85
N GLU A 119 -16.11 2.56 -5.61
CA GLU A 119 -17.41 2.48 -6.28
C GLU A 119 -18.31 3.63 -5.86
N ALA A 120 -18.23 4.05 -4.59
CA ALA A 120 -19.00 5.19 -4.13
C ALA A 120 -18.58 6.48 -4.81
N ARG A 121 -17.27 6.63 -5.09
CA ARG A 121 -16.75 7.85 -5.71
C ARG A 121 -16.90 7.85 -7.23
N TYR A 122 -16.67 6.72 -7.86
CA TYR A 122 -16.55 6.67 -9.33
C TYR A 122 -17.57 5.75 -9.99
N GLY A 123 -18.40 5.09 -9.20
CA GLY A 123 -19.38 4.15 -9.73
C GLY A 123 -18.77 2.79 -10.00
N LYS A 124 -19.64 1.83 -10.21
CA LYS A 124 -19.17 0.48 -10.50
C LYS A 124 -18.64 0.40 -11.91
N LYS A 125 -17.52 -0.26 -12.04
CA LYS A 125 -16.95 -0.48 -13.35
C LYS A 125 -17.70 -1.56 -14.08
N LYS A 126 -17.96 -1.32 -15.31
CA LYS A 126 -18.62 -2.28 -16.16
C LYS A 126 -17.63 -3.29 -16.73
#